data_8f1781c02ae6b196225f67623a0909b4
#
_entry.id   8f1781c02ae6b196225f67623a0909b4
#
_cell.length_a   1.000
_cell.length_b   1.000
_cell.length_c   1.000
_cell.angle_alpha   90.00
_cell.angle_beta   90.00
_cell.angle_gamma   90.00
#
_symmetry.space_group_name_H-M   'P 1'
#
loop_
_entity.id
_entity.type
_entity.pdbx_description
1 polymer ?
#
loop_
_entity_poly.entity_id
_entity_poly.type
_entity_poly.pdbx_seq_one_letter_code
_entity_poly.pdbx_strand_id
1 'polypeptide(L)'
;MDTNILLESGTNELEILEFTLGDNHYGINVAKIREILSYQKVTPVPNTHPSVEGIFMPREVMITVINLKKCLGMEDDGQEGLFIITNFNKLDVAFHVDQVVGIHRVSWNEIIKPDSTINGEDGSVATGVIKMDGKLVVILDFEAIVSSISPETGLRVNDIEQIGERSRSEDTILIAEDSPLLSSLITDCLKKAGYEKLIVTCNGQEAWDKIQEFEKAGTLDENVHCVITDIEMPQMDGHRLTKLIKSDDKLKHLPVIIFSSLVNEEMRRKGESLGADAQLTKPEI
;
A
#
# COMPACT_ATOMS: atom_id res chain seq x y z
N MET A 1 4.49 12.29 27.48
CA MET A 1 3.42 11.28 27.45
C MET A 1 3.71 10.41 26.25
N ASP A 2 4.28 9.24 26.51
CA ASP A 2 4.54 8.27 25.44
C ASP A 2 3.19 7.68 25.03
N THR A 3 2.66 8.13 23.92
CA THR A 3 1.50 7.51 23.26
C THR A 3 1.97 6.22 22.59
N ASN A 4 2.14 5.19 23.40
CA ASN A 4 2.30 3.82 22.90
C ASN A 4 0.93 3.33 22.39
N ILE A 5 0.45 3.91 21.30
CA ILE A 5 -0.64 3.35 20.51
C ILE A 5 0.01 2.45 19.45
N LEU A 6 0.75 1.46 19.92
CA LEU A 6 1.18 0.37 19.05
C LEU A 6 -0.03 -0.53 18.86
N LEU A 7 -0.62 -0.52 17.66
CA LEU A 7 -1.50 -1.60 17.25
C LEU A 7 -0.78 -2.92 17.54
N GLU A 8 -1.42 -3.83 18.23
CA GLU A 8 -0.86 -5.17 18.39
C GLU A 8 -0.63 -5.75 16.99
N SER A 9 0.60 -6.19 16.72
CA SER A 9 0.97 -6.68 15.39
C SER A 9 0.07 -7.84 14.96
N GLY A 10 -0.48 -7.75 13.75
CA GLY A 10 -1.34 -8.79 13.15
C GLY A 10 -2.75 -8.88 13.76
N THR A 11 -3.34 -7.78 14.21
CA THR A 11 -4.74 -7.71 14.66
C THR A 11 -5.74 -7.55 13.52
N ASN A 12 -5.28 -7.34 12.29
CA ASN A 12 -6.11 -7.04 11.12
C ASN A 12 -6.82 -5.68 11.21
N GLU A 13 -6.15 -4.70 11.83
CA GLU A 13 -6.64 -3.34 12.00
C GLU A 13 -5.66 -2.35 11.38
N LEU A 14 -6.19 -1.21 10.94
CA LEU A 14 -5.38 -0.08 10.50
C LEU A 14 -5.90 1.21 11.13
N GLU A 15 -5.03 2.21 11.18
CA GLU A 15 -5.39 3.58 11.58
C GLU A 15 -5.50 4.45 10.33
N ILE A 16 -6.66 5.09 10.17
CA ILE A 16 -6.97 5.98 9.05
C ILE A 16 -7.02 7.40 9.57
N LEU A 17 -6.29 8.31 8.93
CA LEU A 17 -6.49 9.73 9.07
C LEU A 17 -7.65 10.14 8.15
N GLU A 18 -8.77 10.60 8.75
CA GLU A 18 -9.89 11.18 8.03
C GLU A 18 -9.60 12.66 7.74
N PHE A 19 -9.83 13.05 6.50
CA PHE A 19 -9.72 14.44 6.04
C PHE A 19 -10.86 14.78 5.07
N THR A 20 -11.04 16.06 4.77
CA THR A 20 -12.10 16.53 3.87
C THR A 20 -11.55 17.24 2.65
N LEU A 21 -12.29 17.13 1.54
CA LEU A 21 -12.18 17.94 0.32
C LEU A 21 -13.60 18.41 -0.04
N GLY A 22 -13.89 19.66 0.17
CA GLY A 22 -15.26 20.18 0.18
C GLY A 22 -16.10 19.46 1.25
N ASP A 23 -17.27 18.98 0.85
CA ASP A 23 -18.20 18.26 1.74
C ASP A 23 -17.90 16.75 1.82
N ASN A 24 -16.92 16.24 1.10
CA ASN A 24 -16.62 14.82 1.03
C ASN A 24 -15.53 14.41 2.02
N HIS A 25 -15.68 13.19 2.55
CA HIS A 25 -14.78 12.61 3.51
C HIS A 25 -13.87 11.55 2.86
N TYR A 26 -12.58 11.67 3.09
CA TYR A 26 -11.55 10.80 2.58
C TYR A 26 -10.66 10.28 3.69
N GLY A 27 -9.94 9.21 3.43
CA GLY A 27 -9.03 8.60 4.39
C GLY A 27 -7.70 8.20 3.77
N ILE A 28 -6.65 8.24 4.58
CA ILE A 28 -5.33 7.70 4.28
C ILE A 28 -4.83 6.89 5.48
N ASN A 29 -4.11 5.80 5.23
CA ASN A 29 -3.45 5.06 6.29
C ASN A 29 -2.41 5.94 7.00
N VAL A 30 -2.52 6.04 8.34
CA VAL A 30 -1.62 6.85 9.18
C VAL A 30 -0.16 6.41 9.02
N ALA A 31 0.09 5.13 8.76
CA ALA A 31 1.44 4.62 8.54
C ALA A 31 2.18 5.26 7.35
N LYS A 32 1.45 5.81 6.39
CA LYS A 32 2.00 6.55 5.22
C LYS A 32 2.33 8.00 5.53
N ILE A 33 1.85 8.53 6.66
CA ILE A 33 1.96 9.94 7.00
C ILE A 33 3.24 10.17 7.79
N ARG A 34 4.03 11.11 7.31
CA ARG A 34 5.21 11.59 8.01
C ARG A 34 4.86 12.71 8.99
N GLU A 35 4.14 13.72 8.52
CA GLU A 35 3.70 14.87 9.32
C GLU A 35 2.55 15.62 8.64
N ILE A 36 1.84 16.44 9.41
CA ILE A 36 0.79 17.33 8.91
C ILE A 36 1.22 18.76 9.23
N LEU A 37 1.19 19.62 8.22
CA LEU A 37 1.55 21.03 8.33
C LEU A 37 0.39 21.93 7.92
N SER A 38 0.31 23.11 8.54
CA SER A 38 -0.54 24.18 8.02
C SER A 38 -0.08 24.60 6.65
N TYR A 39 -1.02 25.10 5.83
CA TYR A 39 -0.70 25.64 4.51
C TYR A 39 0.49 26.62 4.57
N GLN A 40 1.37 26.49 3.64
CA GLN A 40 2.49 27.41 3.40
C GLN A 40 2.49 27.80 1.93
N LYS A 41 3.01 29.00 1.65
CA LYS A 41 3.07 29.49 0.28
C LYS A 41 3.84 28.54 -0.63
N VAL A 42 3.17 28.04 -1.65
CA VAL A 42 3.74 27.17 -2.67
C VAL A 42 4.33 28.00 -3.80
N THR A 43 5.49 27.62 -4.31
CA THR A 43 6.10 28.20 -5.50
C THR A 43 5.73 27.36 -6.72
N PRO A 44 4.95 27.90 -7.67
CA PRO A 44 4.57 27.16 -8.88
C PRO A 44 5.81 26.80 -9.71
N VAL A 45 5.80 25.58 -10.28
CA VAL A 45 6.84 25.11 -11.20
C VAL A 45 6.26 25.01 -12.61
N PRO A 46 6.89 25.62 -13.62
CA PRO A 46 6.40 25.55 -15.01
C PRO A 46 6.44 24.13 -15.57
N ASN A 47 5.50 23.82 -16.47
CA ASN A 47 5.44 22.55 -17.21
C ASN A 47 5.32 21.30 -16.34
N THR A 48 4.66 21.40 -15.19
CA THR A 48 4.34 20.27 -14.31
C THR A 48 2.95 19.69 -14.65
N HIS A 49 2.64 18.53 -14.08
CA HIS A 49 1.31 17.96 -14.18
C HIS A 49 0.25 18.91 -13.59
N PRO A 50 -0.98 19.01 -14.15
CA PRO A 50 -2.02 19.94 -13.69
C PRO A 50 -2.37 19.83 -12.20
N SER A 51 -2.24 18.64 -11.62
CA SER A 51 -2.49 18.40 -10.21
C SER A 51 -1.32 18.82 -9.30
N VAL A 52 -0.14 19.15 -9.85
CA VAL A 52 0.99 19.67 -9.08
C VAL A 52 0.78 21.16 -8.86
N GLU A 53 0.63 21.55 -7.60
CA GLU A 53 0.49 22.96 -7.20
C GLU A 53 1.81 23.70 -7.27
N GLY A 54 2.90 23.00 -6.98
CA GLY A 54 4.26 23.53 -7.01
C GLY A 54 5.17 22.87 -6.00
N ILE A 55 6.10 23.64 -5.45
CA ILE A 55 7.05 23.20 -4.42
C ILE A 55 7.03 24.15 -3.22
N PHE A 56 7.29 23.60 -2.03
CA PHE A 56 7.60 24.39 -0.85
C PHE A 56 8.79 23.76 -0.10
N MET A 57 9.38 24.48 0.82
CA MET A 57 10.63 24.06 1.46
C MET A 57 10.53 24.20 2.99
N PRO A 58 9.87 23.25 3.68
CA PRO A 58 9.93 23.20 5.12
C PRO A 58 11.30 22.68 5.57
N ARG A 59 11.94 23.37 6.51
CA ARG A 59 13.21 22.89 7.13
C ARG A 59 14.30 22.51 6.11
N GLU A 60 14.46 23.30 5.04
CA GLU A 60 15.48 23.10 3.99
C GLU A 60 15.29 21.87 3.09
N VAL A 61 14.20 21.13 3.22
CA VAL A 61 13.84 20.00 2.35
C VAL A 61 12.82 20.48 1.32
N MET A 62 13.12 20.30 0.04
CA MET A 62 12.21 20.65 -1.05
C MET A 62 11.15 19.53 -1.20
N ILE A 63 9.87 19.89 -1.11
CA ILE A 63 8.74 18.96 -1.18
C ILE A 63 7.79 19.42 -2.29
N THR A 64 7.40 18.48 -3.14
CA THR A 64 6.37 18.71 -4.17
C THR A 64 4.98 18.67 -3.52
N VAL A 65 4.14 19.64 -3.89
CA VAL A 65 2.76 19.76 -3.42
C VAL A 65 1.81 19.31 -4.51
N ILE A 66 0.98 18.33 -4.19
CA ILE A 66 -0.10 17.80 -5.04
C ILE A 66 -1.44 18.30 -4.49
N ASN A 67 -2.22 18.96 -5.33
CA ASN A 67 -3.57 19.38 -5.01
C ASN A 67 -4.54 18.20 -5.22
N LEU A 68 -5.06 17.64 -4.13
CA LEU A 68 -5.94 16.48 -4.21
C LEU A 68 -7.28 16.79 -4.87
N LYS A 69 -7.84 17.99 -4.70
CA LYS A 69 -9.06 18.38 -5.42
C LYS A 69 -8.88 18.24 -6.93
N LYS A 70 -7.76 18.77 -7.46
CA LYS A 70 -7.44 18.66 -8.89
C LYS A 70 -7.20 17.21 -9.34
N CYS A 71 -6.56 16.40 -8.50
CA CYS A 71 -6.37 14.97 -8.80
C CYS A 71 -7.70 14.22 -8.95
N LEU A 72 -8.69 14.59 -8.13
CA LEU A 72 -9.99 13.95 -8.10
C LEU A 72 -11.01 14.64 -9.02
N GLY A 73 -10.59 15.58 -9.88
CA GLY A 73 -11.45 16.29 -10.81
C GLY A 73 -12.45 17.25 -10.13
N MET A 74 -12.15 17.68 -8.91
CA MET A 74 -12.97 18.63 -8.15
C MET A 74 -12.54 20.07 -8.46
N GLU A 75 -13.48 21.02 -8.27
CA GLU A 75 -13.14 22.44 -8.34
C GLU A 75 -12.26 22.84 -7.15
N ASP A 76 -11.18 23.55 -7.46
CA ASP A 76 -10.29 24.11 -6.46
C ASP A 76 -10.79 25.53 -6.10
N ASP A 77 -11.29 25.68 -4.88
CA ASP A 77 -11.82 26.95 -4.35
C ASP A 77 -10.74 27.86 -3.76
N GLY A 78 -9.47 27.44 -3.82
CA GLY A 78 -8.32 28.22 -3.36
C GLY A 78 -8.24 28.38 -1.83
N GLN A 79 -8.88 27.50 -1.06
CA GLN A 79 -8.78 27.54 0.40
C GLN A 79 -7.38 27.18 0.87
N GLU A 80 -6.89 27.94 1.85
CA GLU A 80 -5.70 27.57 2.62
C GLU A 80 -6.07 26.46 3.59
N GLY A 81 -5.72 25.22 3.25
CA GLY A 81 -6.01 24.05 4.08
C GLY A 81 -4.80 23.56 4.87
N LEU A 82 -4.51 22.29 4.73
CA LEU A 82 -3.41 21.58 5.38
C LEU A 82 -2.62 20.78 4.35
N PHE A 83 -1.35 20.54 4.66
CA PHE A 83 -0.51 19.59 3.92
C PHE A 83 -0.36 18.29 4.70
N ILE A 84 -0.77 17.18 4.13
CA ILE A 84 -0.44 15.85 4.60
C ILE A 84 0.84 15.44 3.89
N ILE A 85 1.95 15.36 4.63
CA ILE A 85 3.25 14.96 4.07
C ILE A 85 3.41 13.46 4.24
N THR A 86 3.68 12.82 3.13
CA THR A 86 3.91 11.38 3.04
C THR A 86 5.32 11.10 2.54
N ASN A 87 5.81 9.90 2.81
CA ASN A 87 7.07 9.44 2.25
C ASN A 87 6.82 8.14 1.50
N PHE A 88 6.97 8.16 0.18
CA PHE A 88 6.88 6.99 -0.69
C PHE A 88 8.22 6.79 -1.39
N ASN A 89 8.82 5.62 -1.24
CA ASN A 89 10.07 5.29 -1.93
C ASN A 89 11.17 6.35 -1.75
N LYS A 90 11.33 6.89 -0.53
CA LYS A 90 12.27 7.97 -0.19
C LYS A 90 11.94 9.33 -0.86
N LEU A 91 10.78 9.47 -1.48
CA LEU A 91 10.27 10.72 -2.02
C LEU A 91 9.25 11.33 -1.04
N ASP A 92 9.54 12.53 -0.57
CA ASP A 92 8.58 13.29 0.23
C ASP A 92 7.61 14.03 -0.68
N VAL A 93 6.32 13.83 -0.48
CA VAL A 93 5.22 14.47 -1.21
C VAL A 93 4.23 15.04 -0.23
N ALA A 94 3.78 16.26 -0.46
CA ALA A 94 2.73 16.90 0.30
C ALA A 94 1.42 16.88 -0.49
N PHE A 95 0.35 16.44 0.17
CA PHE A 95 -1.01 16.47 -0.39
C PHE A 95 -1.79 17.60 0.26
N HIS A 96 -2.28 18.52 -0.57
CA HIS A 96 -3.09 19.64 -0.12
C HIS A 96 -4.53 19.17 0.08
N VAL A 97 -5.04 19.33 1.30
CA VAL A 97 -6.39 18.97 1.75
C VAL A 97 -7.04 20.14 2.48
N ASP A 98 -8.37 20.16 2.60
CA ASP A 98 -9.06 21.27 3.27
C ASP A 98 -8.91 21.20 4.78
N GLN A 99 -9.27 20.05 5.39
CA GLN A 99 -9.23 19.87 6.84
C GLN A 99 -8.89 18.43 7.20
N VAL A 100 -8.27 18.25 8.34
CA VAL A 100 -8.08 16.96 9.00
C VAL A 100 -9.14 16.83 10.09
N VAL A 101 -9.90 15.74 10.07
CA VAL A 101 -11.00 15.47 11.02
C VAL A 101 -10.48 14.73 12.25
N GLY A 102 -9.73 13.64 12.04
CA GLY A 102 -9.19 12.83 13.14
C GLY A 102 -8.62 11.51 12.65
N ILE A 103 -8.14 10.71 13.62
CA ILE A 103 -7.62 9.36 13.38
C ILE A 103 -8.65 8.36 13.89
N HIS A 104 -8.96 7.37 13.07
CA HIS A 104 -9.90 6.30 13.37
C HIS A 104 -9.21 4.94 13.24
N ARG A 105 -9.44 4.05 14.19
CA ARG A 105 -9.02 2.66 14.11
C ARG A 105 -10.15 1.86 13.49
N VAL A 106 -9.85 1.12 12.42
CA VAL A 106 -10.80 0.35 11.63
C VAL A 106 -10.25 -1.04 11.35
N SER A 107 -11.15 -2.02 11.21
CA SER A 107 -10.78 -3.35 10.77
C SER A 107 -10.77 -3.44 9.25
N TRP A 108 -9.82 -4.17 8.67
CA TRP A 108 -9.82 -4.49 7.25
C TRP A 108 -11.12 -5.16 6.78
N ASN A 109 -11.82 -5.86 7.68
CA ASN A 109 -13.13 -6.46 7.38
C ASN A 109 -14.26 -5.45 7.18
N GLU A 110 -14.10 -4.21 7.68
CA GLU A 110 -15.09 -3.13 7.54
C GLU A 110 -14.89 -2.33 6.25
N ILE A 111 -13.74 -2.55 5.57
CA ILE A 111 -13.42 -1.88 4.31
C ILE A 111 -14.10 -2.61 3.16
N ILE A 112 -15.00 -1.91 2.51
CA ILE A 112 -15.71 -2.40 1.32
C ILE A 112 -14.91 -1.99 0.09
N LYS A 113 -14.49 -2.96 -0.74
CA LYS A 113 -13.89 -2.64 -2.04
C LYS A 113 -14.94 -2.01 -2.96
N PRO A 114 -14.59 -0.91 -3.65
CA PRO A 114 -15.44 -0.39 -4.72
C PRO A 114 -15.61 -1.48 -5.79
N ASP A 115 -16.83 -1.64 -6.29
CA ASP A 115 -17.03 -2.56 -7.41
C ASP A 115 -16.47 -1.98 -8.73
N SER A 116 -16.36 -2.82 -9.76
CA SER A 116 -15.79 -2.45 -11.05
C SER A 116 -16.54 -1.32 -11.79
N THR A 117 -17.73 -0.96 -11.34
CA THR A 117 -18.50 0.14 -11.94
C THR A 117 -18.02 1.52 -11.47
N ILE A 118 -17.31 1.57 -10.34
CA ILE A 118 -16.72 2.79 -9.78
C ILE A 118 -15.27 2.96 -10.29
N ASN A 119 -14.63 1.86 -10.69
CA ASN A 119 -13.28 1.86 -11.25
C ASN A 119 -13.35 2.31 -12.71
N GLY A 120 -12.97 3.56 -13.01
CA GLY A 120 -12.82 4.05 -14.38
C GLY A 120 -11.78 3.25 -15.18
N GLU A 121 -11.73 3.45 -16.51
CA GLU A 121 -10.79 2.78 -17.42
C GLU A 121 -9.30 3.01 -17.06
N ASP A 122 -8.99 4.11 -16.35
CA ASP A 122 -7.62 4.50 -15.95
C ASP A 122 -7.19 3.98 -14.57
N GLY A 123 -7.98 3.11 -13.94
CA GLY A 123 -7.74 2.62 -12.58
C GLY A 123 -8.33 3.53 -11.50
N SER A 124 -8.83 2.95 -10.43
CA SER A 124 -9.38 3.70 -9.30
C SER A 124 -8.26 4.15 -8.36
N VAL A 125 -8.27 5.42 -7.98
CA VAL A 125 -7.44 5.93 -6.88
C VAL A 125 -8.06 5.64 -5.50
N ALA A 126 -9.15 4.89 -5.43
CA ALA A 126 -9.81 4.48 -4.20
C ALA A 126 -9.54 3.00 -3.90
N THR A 127 -8.94 2.71 -2.77
CA THR A 127 -8.68 1.34 -2.31
C THR A 127 -9.87 0.73 -1.57
N GLY A 128 -10.71 1.56 -0.96
CA GLY A 128 -11.86 1.08 -0.19
C GLY A 128 -12.80 2.18 0.23
N VAL A 129 -13.94 1.77 0.76
CA VAL A 129 -14.93 2.68 1.35
C VAL A 129 -15.31 2.14 2.73
N ILE A 130 -15.38 3.02 3.71
CA ILE A 130 -15.83 2.70 5.07
C ILE A 130 -17.03 3.56 5.41
N LYS A 131 -17.97 2.98 6.15
CA LYS A 131 -19.08 3.73 6.73
C LYS A 131 -18.78 4.03 8.20
N MET A 132 -18.59 5.31 8.52
CA MET A 132 -18.33 5.79 9.89
C MET A 132 -19.30 6.91 10.23
N ASP A 133 -19.94 6.85 11.40
CA ASP A 133 -20.85 7.87 11.92
C ASP A 133 -21.94 8.33 10.92
N GLY A 134 -22.44 7.40 10.11
CA GLY A 134 -23.44 7.68 9.08
C GLY A 134 -22.89 8.31 7.80
N LYS A 135 -21.60 8.55 7.70
CA LYS A 135 -20.89 9.07 6.51
C LYS A 135 -20.12 7.96 5.80
N LEU A 136 -19.87 8.16 4.51
CA LEU A 136 -18.94 7.33 3.75
C LEU A 136 -17.59 8.03 3.71
N VAL A 137 -16.55 7.32 4.10
CA VAL A 137 -15.15 7.76 3.99
C VAL A 137 -14.48 6.91 2.92
N VAL A 138 -13.98 7.56 1.86
CA VAL A 138 -13.28 6.89 0.76
C VAL A 138 -11.79 6.85 1.06
N ILE A 139 -11.23 5.65 1.15
CA ILE A 139 -9.79 5.47 1.35
C ILE A 139 -9.11 5.63 0.01
N LEU A 140 -8.16 6.57 -0.06
CA LEU A 140 -7.43 6.89 -1.28
C LEU A 140 -6.09 6.16 -1.35
N ASP A 141 -5.74 5.71 -2.56
CA ASP A 141 -4.42 5.20 -2.91
C ASP A 141 -3.49 6.36 -3.31
N PHE A 142 -2.76 6.87 -2.34
CA PHE A 142 -1.81 7.97 -2.56
C PHE A 142 -0.63 7.56 -3.44
N GLU A 143 -0.27 6.28 -3.45
CA GLU A 143 0.80 5.76 -4.31
C GLU A 143 0.36 5.73 -5.77
N ALA A 144 -0.87 5.26 -6.02
CA ALA A 144 -1.45 5.31 -7.35
C ALA A 144 -1.55 6.76 -7.86
N ILE A 145 -1.93 7.72 -6.98
CA ILE A 145 -1.95 9.14 -7.33
C ILE A 145 -0.55 9.65 -7.71
N VAL A 146 0.47 9.38 -6.89
CA VAL A 146 1.85 9.80 -7.20
C VAL A 146 2.34 9.15 -8.48
N SER A 147 2.09 7.86 -8.67
CA SER A 147 2.50 7.11 -9.87
C SER A 147 1.82 7.62 -11.15
N SER A 148 0.56 8.07 -11.07
CA SER A 148 -0.14 8.68 -12.22
C SER A 148 0.44 10.04 -12.61
N ILE A 149 0.95 10.81 -11.64
CA ILE A 149 1.57 12.13 -11.86
C ILE A 149 3.02 11.99 -12.34
N SER A 150 3.75 11.05 -11.76
CA SER A 150 5.15 10.79 -12.08
C SER A 150 5.39 9.27 -12.26
N PRO A 151 5.16 8.74 -13.46
CA PRO A 151 5.31 7.31 -13.74
C PRO A 151 6.73 6.78 -13.48
N GLU A 152 7.71 7.68 -13.40
CA GLU A 152 9.10 7.31 -13.08
C GLU A 152 9.32 6.91 -11.61
N THR A 153 8.38 7.19 -10.72
CA THR A 153 8.48 6.85 -9.29
C THR A 153 7.94 5.46 -8.95
N GLY A 154 7.23 4.84 -9.89
CA GLY A 154 6.70 3.48 -9.75
C GLY A 154 7.69 2.40 -10.21
N LEU A 155 7.29 1.14 -10.07
CA LEU A 155 8.00 -0.01 -10.63
C LEU A 155 8.16 0.15 -12.14
N ARG A 156 9.40 0.12 -12.63
CA ARG A 156 9.68 0.28 -14.06
C ARG A 156 9.74 -1.08 -14.74
N VAL A 157 8.96 -1.24 -15.79
CA VAL A 157 9.07 -2.40 -16.70
C VAL A 157 10.51 -2.58 -17.22
N ASN A 158 11.27 -1.48 -17.35
CA ASN A 158 12.67 -1.50 -17.80
C ASN A 158 13.63 -2.19 -16.79
N ASP A 159 13.31 -2.22 -15.51
CA ASP A 159 14.16 -2.88 -14.51
C ASP A 159 14.04 -4.40 -14.64
N ILE A 160 12.90 -4.88 -15.13
CA ILE A 160 12.67 -6.29 -15.46
C ILE A 160 13.59 -6.78 -16.59
N GLU A 161 13.96 -5.91 -17.54
CA GLU A 161 14.84 -6.28 -18.66
C GLU A 161 16.28 -6.53 -18.20
N GLN A 162 16.68 -6.02 -17.04
CA GLN A 162 18.02 -6.22 -16.48
C GLN A 162 18.18 -7.58 -15.77
N ILE A 163 17.10 -8.29 -15.49
CA ILE A 163 17.14 -9.63 -14.95
C ILE A 163 17.61 -10.57 -16.05
N GLY A 164 18.87 -11.02 -15.97
CA GLY A 164 19.43 -11.99 -16.91
C GLY A 164 18.67 -13.33 -16.86
N GLU A 165 18.77 -14.13 -17.94
CA GLU A 165 18.22 -15.48 -17.96
C GLU A 165 18.77 -16.31 -16.79
N ARG A 166 17.87 -16.88 -16.00
CA ARG A 166 18.19 -17.79 -14.89
C ARG A 166 17.66 -19.19 -15.15
N SER A 167 18.25 -20.17 -14.49
CA SER A 167 17.74 -21.55 -14.55
C SER A 167 16.31 -21.60 -13.98
N ARG A 168 15.45 -22.38 -14.61
CA ARG A 168 14.08 -22.59 -14.15
C ARG A 168 14.07 -23.27 -12.78
N SER A 169 13.23 -22.75 -11.89
CA SER A 169 12.96 -23.36 -10.58
C SER A 169 11.61 -24.10 -10.64
N GLU A 170 11.54 -25.23 -9.97
CA GLU A 170 10.31 -25.98 -9.77
C GLU A 170 9.52 -25.48 -8.54
N ASP A 171 10.10 -24.53 -7.80
CA ASP A 171 9.45 -23.98 -6.61
C ASP A 171 8.20 -23.18 -6.95
N THR A 172 7.17 -23.38 -6.17
CA THR A 172 5.90 -22.65 -6.29
C THR A 172 5.90 -21.47 -5.31
N ILE A 173 5.62 -20.28 -5.82
CA ILE A 173 5.52 -19.05 -5.01
C ILE A 173 4.04 -18.64 -4.94
N LEU A 174 3.54 -18.47 -3.71
CA LEU A 174 2.23 -17.89 -3.47
C LEU A 174 2.37 -16.38 -3.25
N ILE A 175 1.60 -15.61 -4.02
CA ILE A 175 1.62 -14.14 -4.02
C ILE A 175 0.27 -13.65 -3.50
N ALA A 176 0.29 -12.76 -2.50
CA ALA A 176 -0.87 -12.04 -2.02
C ALA A 176 -0.66 -10.54 -2.29
N GLU A 177 -1.39 -10.01 -3.27
CA GLU A 177 -1.30 -8.61 -3.73
C GLU A 177 -2.67 -8.19 -4.27
N ASP A 178 -3.22 -7.08 -3.78
CA ASP A 178 -4.56 -6.65 -4.15
C ASP A 178 -4.59 -5.70 -5.37
N SER A 179 -3.46 -5.14 -5.75
CA SER A 179 -3.30 -4.36 -6.97
C SER A 179 -3.07 -5.27 -8.19
N PRO A 180 -3.99 -5.31 -9.18
CA PRO A 180 -3.80 -6.12 -10.39
C PRO A 180 -2.53 -5.77 -11.18
N LEU A 181 -2.18 -4.47 -11.20
CA LEU A 181 -0.99 -3.98 -11.88
C LEU A 181 0.29 -4.50 -11.22
N LEU A 182 0.40 -4.34 -9.88
CA LEU A 182 1.56 -4.81 -9.13
C LEU A 182 1.67 -6.33 -9.15
N SER A 183 0.55 -7.03 -9.01
CA SER A 183 0.48 -8.48 -9.11
C SER A 183 1.01 -8.99 -10.46
N SER A 184 0.63 -8.33 -11.56
CA SER A 184 1.18 -8.63 -12.89
C SER A 184 2.68 -8.37 -12.97
N LEU A 185 3.15 -7.23 -12.48
CA LEU A 185 4.58 -6.89 -12.49
C LEU A 185 5.42 -7.88 -11.66
N ILE A 186 5.00 -8.23 -10.45
CA ILE A 186 5.67 -9.23 -9.61
C ILE A 186 5.71 -10.59 -10.33
N THR A 187 4.59 -10.99 -10.93
CA THR A 187 4.48 -12.25 -11.69
C THR A 187 5.47 -12.27 -12.87
N ASP A 188 5.56 -11.18 -13.63
CA ASP A 188 6.46 -11.08 -14.78
C ASP A 188 7.94 -11.08 -14.36
N CYS A 189 8.27 -10.41 -13.24
CA CYS A 189 9.61 -10.45 -12.64
C CYS A 189 10.00 -11.87 -12.23
N LEU A 190 9.12 -12.56 -11.51
CA LEU A 190 9.38 -13.92 -11.02
C LEU A 190 9.52 -14.91 -12.18
N LYS A 191 8.68 -14.82 -13.21
CA LYS A 191 8.81 -15.65 -14.42
C LYS A 191 10.15 -15.42 -15.13
N LYS A 192 10.58 -14.16 -15.28
CA LYS A 192 11.91 -13.87 -15.84
C LYS A 192 13.04 -14.38 -14.94
N ALA A 193 12.85 -14.39 -13.63
CA ALA A 193 13.80 -14.97 -12.69
C ALA A 193 13.79 -16.51 -12.68
N GLY A 194 12.93 -17.16 -13.48
CA GLY A 194 12.88 -18.61 -13.64
C GLY A 194 11.83 -19.33 -12.78
N TYR A 195 10.96 -18.60 -12.06
CA TYR A 195 9.86 -19.18 -11.28
C TYR A 195 8.59 -19.23 -12.12
N GLU A 196 8.21 -20.39 -12.61
CA GLU A 196 7.04 -20.56 -13.49
C GLU A 196 5.76 -20.92 -12.71
N LYS A 197 5.90 -21.53 -11.53
CA LYS A 197 4.77 -21.97 -10.70
C LYS A 197 4.37 -20.87 -9.73
N LEU A 198 3.38 -20.07 -10.11
CA LEU A 198 2.91 -18.94 -9.31
C LEU A 198 1.43 -19.12 -8.98
N ILE A 199 1.09 -18.95 -7.70
CA ILE A 199 -0.29 -18.89 -7.21
C ILE A 199 -0.53 -17.44 -6.79
N VAL A 200 -1.48 -16.78 -7.46
CA VAL A 200 -1.80 -15.37 -7.21
C VAL A 200 -3.14 -15.28 -6.49
N THR A 201 -3.18 -14.50 -5.42
CA THR A 201 -4.37 -14.21 -4.62
C THR A 201 -4.52 -12.70 -4.44
N CYS A 202 -5.76 -12.22 -4.30
CA CYS A 202 -6.07 -10.79 -4.26
C CYS A 202 -6.07 -10.21 -2.83
N ASN A 203 -5.80 -11.02 -1.81
CA ASN A 203 -5.72 -10.59 -0.41
C ASN A 203 -5.16 -11.70 0.48
N GLY A 204 -4.83 -11.35 1.72
CA GLY A 204 -4.28 -12.30 2.68
C GLY A 204 -5.25 -13.42 3.08
N GLN A 205 -6.58 -13.19 3.03
CA GLN A 205 -7.56 -14.23 3.37
C GLN A 205 -7.57 -15.34 2.32
N GLU A 206 -7.58 -14.99 1.03
CA GLU A 206 -7.49 -15.98 -0.05
C GLU A 206 -6.19 -16.77 0.01
N ALA A 207 -5.06 -16.08 0.30
CA ALA A 207 -3.78 -16.75 0.49
C ALA A 207 -3.81 -17.72 1.66
N TRP A 208 -4.37 -17.32 2.79
CA TRP A 208 -4.54 -18.16 3.94
C TRP A 208 -5.42 -19.40 3.66
N ASP A 209 -6.55 -19.21 2.98
CA ASP A 209 -7.47 -20.29 2.62
C ASP A 209 -6.77 -21.32 1.70
N LYS A 210 -5.94 -20.88 0.76
CA LYS A 210 -5.13 -21.75 -0.10
C LYS A 210 -4.09 -22.54 0.69
N ILE A 211 -3.38 -21.91 1.61
CA ILE A 211 -2.42 -22.59 2.49
C ILE A 211 -3.12 -23.65 3.33
N GLN A 212 -4.28 -23.31 3.91
CA GLN A 212 -5.07 -24.24 4.69
C GLN A 212 -5.64 -25.42 3.86
N GLU A 213 -5.99 -25.16 2.59
CA GLU A 213 -6.42 -26.21 1.66
C GLU A 213 -5.29 -27.24 1.45
N PHE A 214 -4.09 -26.78 1.14
CA PHE A 214 -2.91 -27.65 0.92
C PHE A 214 -2.45 -28.34 2.20
N GLU A 215 -2.49 -27.67 3.36
CA GLU A 215 -2.16 -28.27 4.65
C GLU A 215 -3.10 -29.44 4.97
N LYS A 216 -4.42 -29.24 4.83
CA LYS A 216 -5.42 -30.27 5.07
C LYS A 216 -5.30 -31.46 4.10
N ALA A 217 -4.85 -31.20 2.88
CA ALA A 217 -4.59 -32.25 1.89
C ALA A 217 -3.25 -32.96 2.13
N GLY A 218 -2.39 -32.46 3.02
CA GLY A 218 -1.04 -32.99 3.25
C GLY A 218 -0.07 -32.76 2.09
N THR A 219 -0.34 -31.75 1.25
CA THR A 219 0.43 -31.44 0.03
C THR A 219 1.06 -30.05 0.07
N LEU A 220 1.15 -29.41 1.24
CA LEU A 220 1.63 -28.03 1.38
C LEU A 220 3.04 -27.87 0.82
N ASP A 221 3.98 -28.71 1.26
CA ASP A 221 5.40 -28.63 0.88
C ASP A 221 5.66 -28.92 -0.61
N GLU A 222 4.68 -29.52 -1.30
CA GLU A 222 4.73 -29.76 -2.75
C GLU A 222 4.15 -28.57 -3.55
N ASN A 223 3.29 -27.75 -2.91
CA ASN A 223 2.50 -26.72 -3.60
C ASN A 223 2.84 -25.29 -3.20
N VAL A 224 3.52 -25.07 -2.09
CA VAL A 224 3.92 -23.70 -1.65
C VAL A 224 5.31 -23.76 -1.02
N HIS A 225 6.28 -23.11 -1.66
CA HIS A 225 7.67 -23.07 -1.18
C HIS A 225 8.04 -21.69 -0.59
N CYS A 226 7.30 -20.65 -0.95
CA CYS A 226 7.49 -19.30 -0.44
C CYS A 226 6.19 -18.50 -0.57
N VAL A 227 5.96 -17.59 0.36
CA VAL A 227 4.86 -16.61 0.31
C VAL A 227 5.45 -15.23 0.13
N ILE A 228 4.97 -14.48 -0.85
CA ILE A 228 5.23 -13.05 -1.01
C ILE A 228 3.93 -12.32 -0.73
N THR A 229 3.92 -11.38 0.20
CA THR A 229 2.70 -10.68 0.59
C THR A 229 2.91 -9.18 0.66
N ASP A 230 1.96 -8.40 0.13
CA ASP A 230 1.84 -6.99 0.50
C ASP A 230 1.33 -6.89 1.95
N ILE A 231 1.47 -5.71 2.55
CA ILE A 231 0.93 -5.40 3.88
C ILE A 231 -0.52 -4.94 3.75
N GLU A 232 -0.79 -3.98 2.87
CA GLU A 232 -2.09 -3.30 2.79
C GLU A 232 -3.04 -4.02 1.84
N MET A 233 -3.78 -4.98 2.35
CA MET A 233 -4.77 -5.72 1.57
C MET A 233 -6.11 -5.79 2.32
N PRO A 234 -7.25 -5.75 1.59
CA PRO A 234 -8.57 -5.92 2.21
C PRO A 234 -8.75 -7.33 2.79
N GLN A 235 -9.73 -7.49 3.68
CA GLN A 235 -10.09 -8.72 4.38
C GLN A 235 -9.02 -9.22 5.35
N MET A 236 -7.78 -9.40 4.91
CA MET A 236 -6.65 -9.77 5.75
C MET A 236 -5.38 -9.10 5.25
N ASP A 237 -4.73 -8.33 6.13
CA ASP A 237 -3.45 -7.70 5.88
C ASP A 237 -2.28 -8.70 5.89
N GLY A 238 -1.14 -8.32 5.27
CA GLY A 238 0.03 -9.19 5.18
C GLY A 238 0.71 -9.47 6.51
N HIS A 239 0.60 -8.59 7.50
CA HIS A 239 1.11 -8.83 8.85
C HIS A 239 0.29 -9.92 9.56
N ARG A 240 -1.04 -9.89 9.40
CA ARG A 240 -1.93 -10.92 9.93
C ARG A 240 -1.65 -12.27 9.29
N LEU A 241 -1.51 -12.30 7.96
CA LEU A 241 -1.14 -13.51 7.22
C LEU A 241 0.20 -14.07 7.72
N THR A 242 1.23 -13.22 7.84
CA THR A 242 2.55 -13.61 8.37
C THR A 242 2.44 -14.19 9.76
N LYS A 243 1.70 -13.54 10.66
CA LYS A 243 1.48 -14.01 12.04
C LYS A 243 0.83 -15.38 12.06
N LEU A 244 -0.22 -15.60 11.28
CA LEU A 244 -0.91 -16.88 11.20
C LEU A 244 0.03 -18.00 10.73
N ILE A 245 0.81 -17.77 9.67
CA ILE A 245 1.77 -18.74 9.15
C ILE A 245 2.85 -19.04 10.20
N LYS A 246 3.48 -18.00 10.77
CA LYS A 246 4.62 -18.16 11.68
C LYS A 246 4.26 -18.62 13.09
N SER A 247 2.99 -18.50 13.50
CA SER A 247 2.49 -18.99 14.79
C SER A 247 2.00 -20.43 14.74
N ASP A 248 1.80 -21.02 13.57
CA ASP A 248 1.35 -22.40 13.42
C ASP A 248 2.57 -23.34 13.31
N ASP A 249 2.63 -24.36 14.18
CA ASP A 249 3.78 -25.30 14.24
C ASP A 249 4.01 -26.07 12.94
N LYS A 250 2.97 -26.26 12.13
CA LYS A 250 3.05 -26.95 10.84
C LYS A 250 3.46 -26.03 9.69
N LEU A 251 3.19 -24.72 9.82
CA LEU A 251 3.36 -23.74 8.74
C LEU A 251 4.58 -22.84 8.94
N LYS A 252 5.10 -22.70 10.17
CA LYS A 252 6.16 -21.73 10.51
C LYS A 252 7.46 -21.89 9.72
N HIS A 253 7.69 -23.07 9.14
CA HIS A 253 8.85 -23.34 8.27
C HIS A 253 8.74 -22.67 6.90
N LEU A 254 7.50 -22.35 6.46
CA LEU A 254 7.25 -21.73 5.16
C LEU A 254 7.82 -20.30 5.13
N PRO A 255 8.75 -19.99 4.21
CA PRO A 255 9.32 -18.66 4.07
C PRO A 255 8.24 -17.62 3.71
N VAL A 256 8.26 -16.47 4.40
CA VAL A 256 7.36 -15.34 4.14
C VAL A 256 8.19 -14.10 3.87
N ILE A 257 8.00 -13.51 2.69
CA ILE A 257 8.60 -12.25 2.27
C ILE A 257 7.51 -11.19 2.25
N ILE A 258 7.70 -10.12 3.03
CA ILE A 258 6.83 -8.94 2.96
C ILE A 258 7.40 -8.02 1.87
N PHE A 259 6.56 -7.64 0.91
CA PHE A 259 6.90 -6.77 -0.20
C PHE A 259 5.91 -5.59 -0.24
N SER A 260 6.30 -4.45 0.31
CA SER A 260 5.39 -3.31 0.50
C SER A 260 6.10 -1.97 0.34
N SER A 261 5.36 -0.96 -0.10
CA SER A 261 5.79 0.44 -0.08
C SER A 261 5.90 1.02 1.33
N LEU A 262 5.27 0.39 2.32
CA LEU A 262 5.27 0.79 3.74
C LEU A 262 6.47 0.23 4.53
N VAL A 263 7.68 0.28 4.01
CA VAL A 263 8.85 -0.18 4.77
C VAL A 263 9.56 1.01 5.44
N ASN A 264 8.98 1.52 6.52
CA ASN A 264 9.69 2.35 7.49
C ASN A 264 10.31 1.47 8.60
N GLU A 265 11.15 2.05 9.46
CA GLU A 265 11.80 1.29 10.55
C GLU A 265 10.80 0.61 11.50
N GLU A 266 9.66 1.22 11.76
CA GLU A 266 8.63 0.67 12.63
C GLU A 266 7.95 -0.54 12.00
N MET A 267 7.56 -0.44 10.71
CA MET A 267 6.98 -1.54 9.97
C MET A 267 7.96 -2.69 9.79
N ARG A 268 9.24 -2.38 9.59
CA ARG A 268 10.30 -3.38 9.53
C ARG A 268 10.43 -4.16 10.82
N ARG A 269 10.52 -3.47 11.96
CA ARG A 269 10.55 -4.10 13.29
C ARG A 269 9.29 -4.93 13.53
N LYS A 270 8.14 -4.46 13.08
CA LYS A 270 6.88 -5.17 13.19
C LYS A 270 6.91 -6.49 12.41
N GLY A 271 7.28 -6.47 11.13
CA GLY A 271 7.41 -7.69 10.32
C GLY A 271 8.45 -8.68 10.88
N GLU A 272 9.61 -8.18 11.35
CA GLU A 272 10.62 -8.99 12.03
C GLU A 272 10.05 -9.66 13.31
N SER A 273 9.30 -8.92 14.12
CA SER A 273 8.66 -9.45 15.33
C SER A 273 7.61 -10.53 15.05
N LEU A 274 7.00 -10.51 13.87
CA LEU A 274 6.05 -11.51 13.40
C LEU A 274 6.73 -12.74 12.78
N GLY A 275 8.05 -12.68 12.58
CA GLY A 275 8.85 -13.79 12.04
C GLY A 275 8.93 -13.80 10.52
N ALA A 276 8.68 -12.67 9.83
CA ALA A 276 8.95 -12.57 8.40
C ALA A 276 10.42 -12.86 8.09
N ASP A 277 10.68 -13.66 7.07
CA ASP A 277 12.05 -14.07 6.72
C ASP A 277 12.79 -12.98 5.95
N ALA A 278 12.04 -12.14 5.20
CA ALA A 278 12.57 -10.95 4.54
C ALA A 278 11.50 -9.88 4.40
N GLN A 279 11.96 -8.64 4.25
CA GLN A 279 11.11 -7.49 3.93
C GLN A 279 11.78 -6.66 2.86
N LEU A 280 11.08 -6.44 1.77
CA LEU A 280 11.54 -5.68 0.61
C LEU A 280 10.63 -4.46 0.41
N THR A 281 11.23 -3.36 0.02
CA THR A 281 10.50 -2.13 -0.31
C THR A 281 10.14 -2.14 -1.79
N LYS A 282 8.88 -1.83 -2.13
CA LYS A 282 8.53 -1.48 -3.52
C LYS A 282 9.24 -0.14 -3.85
N PRO A 283 10.01 0.05 -4.92
CA PRO A 283 10.18 -0.80 -6.10
C PRO A 283 11.46 -1.68 -6.12
N GLU A 284 12.01 -2.07 -4.99
CA GLU A 284 13.19 -2.95 -4.96
C GLU A 284 12.80 -4.38 -5.37
N ILE A 285 12.91 -4.72 -6.67
CA ILE A 285 12.70 -6.07 -7.20
C ILE A 285 14.03 -6.65 -7.65
#